data_2b66e48faf039fbd0be0393a985c9f4a
#
_entry.id   2b66e48faf039fbd0be0393a985c9f4a
#
_cell.length_a   1.000
_cell.length_b   1.000
_cell.length_c   1.000
_cell.angle_alpha   90.00
_cell.angle_beta   90.00
_cell.angle_gamma   90.00
#
_symmetry.space_group_name_H-M   'P 1'
#
loop_
_entity.id
_entity.type
_entity.pdbx_description
1 polymer ?
#
loop_
_entity_poly.entity_id
_entity_poly.type
_entity_poly.pdbx_seq_one_letter_code
_entity_poly.pdbx_strand_id
1 'polypeptide(L)'
;MGGHILVTGGAGFIGSHVCERLINSNEKVICIDNFNDFYNPELKENNIKGIVRNPNFRLYRASITDFDKVKDIFNKNKIDKIIHLAARAGVRPSFRNPGLYQETNVKGTLNILELAKEFGVQNFIFTSSSSIYGDAKIPFSEDTLVDNQISVYAATKRCAEILCSTYHNSYGLNVTILRLFTVYGPRGRPDMAPYKFTEKIFNNEEIEMYGDGTSKRDYTYIEDIVSGIIAALEK
;
A
#
# COMPACT_ATOMS: atom_id res chain seq x y z
N MET A 1 9.11 -9.52 25.03
CA MET A 1 8.36 -8.37 24.49
C MET A 1 8.42 -8.45 22.98
N GLY A 2 7.28 -8.49 22.29
CA GLY A 2 7.23 -8.49 20.81
C GLY A 2 7.88 -7.23 20.23
N GLY A 3 8.43 -7.34 19.02
CA GLY A 3 8.95 -6.18 18.30
C GLY A 3 7.84 -5.28 17.74
N HIS A 4 8.21 -4.41 16.81
CA HIS A 4 7.26 -3.48 16.17
C HIS A 4 6.75 -4.05 14.86
N ILE A 5 5.55 -3.62 14.47
CA ILE A 5 5.02 -3.80 13.12
C ILE A 5 5.31 -2.52 12.33
N LEU A 6 6.08 -2.64 11.25
CA LEU A 6 6.33 -1.54 10.32
C LEU A 6 5.20 -1.45 9.31
N VAL A 7 4.57 -0.28 9.21
CA VAL A 7 3.59 0.04 8.17
C VAL A 7 4.19 1.13 7.28
N THR A 8 4.55 0.81 6.05
CA THR A 8 4.96 1.81 5.07
C THR A 8 3.74 2.38 4.34
N GLY A 9 3.72 3.68 4.09
CA GLY A 9 2.52 4.36 3.57
C GLY A 9 1.41 4.47 4.61
N GLY A 10 1.78 4.46 5.91
CA GLY A 10 0.84 4.39 7.02
C GLY A 10 0.01 5.65 7.25
N ALA A 11 0.34 6.78 6.65
CA ALA A 11 -0.52 7.99 6.67
C ALA A 11 -1.51 8.04 5.49
N GLY A 12 -1.40 7.12 4.53
CA GLY A 12 -2.32 7.00 3.40
C GLY A 12 -3.69 6.44 3.79
N PHE A 13 -4.57 6.26 2.80
CA PHE A 13 -5.93 5.76 2.98
C PHE A 13 -5.94 4.41 3.73
N ILE A 14 -5.44 3.35 3.12
CA ILE A 14 -5.46 2.00 3.71
C ILE A 14 -4.54 1.95 4.95
N GLY A 15 -3.35 2.54 4.84
CA GLY A 15 -2.33 2.49 5.90
C GLY A 15 -2.80 3.10 7.21
N SER A 16 -3.55 4.20 7.18
CA SER A 16 -4.05 4.84 8.40
C SER A 16 -5.07 3.99 9.16
N HIS A 17 -5.94 3.27 8.44
CA HIS A 17 -6.87 2.32 9.04
C HIS A 17 -6.15 1.10 9.61
N VAL A 18 -5.13 0.58 8.90
CA VAL A 18 -4.28 -0.51 9.40
C VAL A 18 -3.55 -0.09 10.68
N CYS A 19 -2.91 1.09 10.68
CA CYS A 19 -2.24 1.62 11.88
C CYS A 19 -3.21 1.75 13.06
N GLU A 20 -4.39 2.31 12.83
CA GLU A 20 -5.41 2.47 13.87
C GLU A 20 -5.89 1.12 14.43
N ARG A 21 -6.15 0.14 13.58
CA ARG A 21 -6.53 -1.21 13.98
C ARG A 21 -5.45 -1.88 14.84
N LEU A 22 -4.18 -1.80 14.43
CA LEU A 22 -3.05 -2.35 15.18
C LEU A 22 -2.88 -1.68 16.55
N ILE A 23 -2.97 -0.34 16.59
CA ILE A 23 -2.89 0.42 17.85
C ILE A 23 -4.03 0.05 18.80
N ASN A 24 -5.25 -0.11 18.30
CA ASN A 24 -6.41 -0.54 19.09
C ASN A 24 -6.29 -1.98 19.62
N SER A 25 -5.44 -2.80 18.98
CA SER A 25 -5.06 -4.13 19.45
C SER A 25 -3.81 -4.12 20.34
N ASN A 26 -3.38 -2.95 20.84
CA ASN A 26 -2.18 -2.76 21.66
C ASN A 26 -0.84 -3.15 21.00
N GLU A 27 -0.81 -3.24 19.68
CA GLU A 27 0.43 -3.47 18.94
C GLU A 27 1.29 -2.21 18.87
N LYS A 28 2.63 -2.39 18.78
CA LYS A 28 3.58 -1.31 18.58
C LYS A 28 3.79 -1.08 17.08
N VAL A 29 3.46 0.10 16.59
CA VAL A 29 3.48 0.45 15.18
C VAL A 29 4.56 1.47 14.88
N ILE A 30 5.36 1.18 13.85
CA ILE A 30 6.23 2.15 13.19
C ILE A 30 5.59 2.48 11.85
N CYS A 31 5.30 3.75 11.65
CA CYS A 31 4.76 4.27 10.39
C CYS A 31 5.87 5.00 9.63
N ILE A 32 6.11 4.61 8.38
CA ILE A 32 6.93 5.36 7.42
C ILE A 32 6.00 5.93 6.34
N ASP A 33 5.98 7.24 6.18
CA ASP A 33 5.32 7.94 5.07
C ASP A 33 6.12 9.20 4.71
N ASN A 34 6.23 9.50 3.42
CA ASN A 34 6.94 10.70 2.96
C ASN A 34 6.03 11.90 2.76
N PHE A 35 4.72 11.75 3.00
CA PHE A 35 3.71 12.79 2.83
C PHE A 35 3.80 13.49 1.48
N ASN A 36 4.08 12.71 0.41
CA ASN A 36 4.20 13.25 -0.93
C ASN A 36 2.90 13.93 -1.39
N ASP A 37 3.04 14.77 -2.40
CA ASP A 37 2.04 15.63 -3.01
C ASP A 37 1.15 14.96 -4.07
N PHE A 38 1.07 13.65 -4.10
CA PHE A 38 0.18 12.93 -5.03
C PHE A 38 -1.29 13.37 -4.88
N TYR A 39 -1.67 13.68 -3.65
CA TYR A 39 -2.86 14.44 -3.28
C TYR A 39 -2.51 15.30 -2.06
N ASN A 40 -3.40 16.24 -1.66
CA ASN A 40 -3.13 17.17 -0.57
C ASN A 40 -2.56 16.46 0.67
N PRO A 41 -1.31 16.74 1.09
CA PRO A 41 -0.67 16.11 2.24
C PRO A 41 -1.43 16.33 3.58
N GLU A 42 -2.22 17.39 3.71
CA GLU A 42 -3.03 17.63 4.90
C GLU A 42 -4.04 16.51 5.15
N LEU A 43 -4.54 15.87 4.10
CA LEU A 43 -5.41 14.71 4.25
C LEU A 43 -4.69 13.55 4.95
N LYS A 44 -3.40 13.35 4.66
CA LYS A 44 -2.57 12.33 5.32
C LYS A 44 -2.32 12.68 6.79
N GLU A 45 -2.08 13.97 7.10
CA GLU A 45 -1.96 14.43 8.49
C GLU A 45 -3.26 14.17 9.27
N ASN A 46 -4.39 14.51 8.67
CA ASN A 46 -5.70 14.28 9.28
C ASN A 46 -5.99 12.78 9.48
N ASN A 47 -5.56 11.91 8.56
CA ASN A 47 -5.78 10.47 8.65
C ASN A 47 -5.16 9.86 9.92
N ILE A 48 -4.01 10.36 10.37
CA ILE A 48 -3.29 9.83 11.54
C ILE A 48 -3.44 10.69 12.81
N LYS A 49 -4.18 11.80 12.73
CA LYS A 49 -4.32 12.76 13.84
C LYS A 49 -4.78 12.11 15.15
N GLY A 50 -5.66 11.11 15.08
CA GLY A 50 -6.19 10.39 16.24
C GLY A 50 -5.16 9.48 16.92
N ILE A 51 -4.14 9.01 16.20
CA ILE A 51 -3.18 8.02 16.70
C ILE A 51 -1.76 8.55 16.87
N VAL A 52 -1.42 9.73 16.31
CA VAL A 52 -0.04 10.25 16.29
C VAL A 52 0.56 10.49 17.69
N ARG A 53 -0.29 10.70 18.71
CA ARG A 53 0.13 10.88 20.12
C ARG A 53 0.09 9.60 20.94
N ASN A 54 -0.33 8.47 20.36
CA ASN A 54 -0.38 7.20 21.09
C ASN A 54 1.06 6.71 21.36
N PRO A 55 1.41 6.26 22.58
CA PRO A 55 2.75 5.79 22.93
C PRO A 55 3.21 4.57 22.13
N ASN A 56 2.27 3.79 21.57
CA ASN A 56 2.56 2.65 20.73
C ASN A 56 2.72 3.03 19.24
N PHE A 57 2.59 4.31 18.86
CA PHE A 57 2.74 4.77 17.49
C PHE A 57 3.97 5.65 17.32
N ARG A 58 4.83 5.31 16.36
CA ARG A 58 6.00 6.13 15.98
C ARG A 58 5.95 6.47 14.51
N LEU A 59 5.92 7.77 14.21
CA LEU A 59 5.94 8.27 12.84
C LEU A 59 7.36 8.66 12.41
N TYR A 60 7.77 8.16 11.27
CA TYR A 60 8.98 8.58 10.56
C TYR A 60 8.61 9.16 9.20
N ARG A 61 8.94 10.44 8.98
CA ARG A 61 8.77 11.11 7.68
C ARG A 61 9.95 10.80 6.79
N ALA A 62 9.83 9.73 6.01
CA ALA A 62 10.87 9.21 5.14
C ALA A 62 10.31 8.61 3.86
N SER A 63 11.09 8.66 2.78
CA SER A 63 10.79 7.89 1.57
C SER A 63 11.38 6.49 1.69
N ILE A 64 10.65 5.48 1.21
CA ILE A 64 11.17 4.12 1.06
C ILE A 64 12.28 4.01 0.02
N THR A 65 12.48 5.04 -0.80
CA THR A 65 13.58 5.13 -1.78
C THR A 65 14.90 5.60 -1.16
N ASP A 66 14.86 6.19 0.04
CA ASP A 66 16.02 6.62 0.83
C ASP A 66 16.48 5.47 1.72
N PHE A 67 17.35 4.62 1.15
CA PHE A 67 17.81 3.39 1.80
C PHE A 67 18.47 3.65 3.16
N ASP A 68 19.36 4.63 3.24
CA ASP A 68 20.13 4.91 4.45
C ASP A 68 19.21 5.38 5.59
N LYS A 69 18.28 6.27 5.28
CA LYS A 69 17.31 6.76 6.26
C LYS A 69 16.37 5.66 6.74
N VAL A 70 15.93 4.76 5.86
CA VAL A 70 15.11 3.61 6.26
C VAL A 70 15.94 2.62 7.07
N LYS A 71 17.19 2.35 6.71
CA LYS A 71 18.12 1.50 7.48
C LYS A 71 18.33 2.02 8.88
N ASP A 72 18.47 3.33 9.05
CA ASP A 72 18.55 3.97 10.37
C ASP A 72 17.31 3.73 11.24
N ILE A 73 16.12 3.67 10.61
CA ILE A 73 14.88 3.33 11.33
C ILE A 73 14.92 1.88 11.81
N PHE A 74 15.37 0.95 11.00
CA PHE A 74 15.55 -0.45 11.39
C PHE A 74 16.59 -0.61 12.51
N ASN A 75 17.72 0.09 12.44
CA ASN A 75 18.75 0.07 13.51
C ASN A 75 18.21 0.56 14.87
N LYS A 76 17.30 1.52 14.87
CA LYS A 76 16.72 2.12 16.09
C LYS A 76 15.54 1.35 16.66
N ASN A 77 14.98 0.40 15.91
CA ASN A 77 13.76 -0.28 16.27
C ASN A 77 13.83 -1.76 15.91
N LYS A 78 13.46 -2.62 16.85
CA LYS A 78 13.27 -4.04 16.54
C LYS A 78 11.97 -4.19 15.75
N ILE A 79 12.06 -4.49 14.45
CA ILE A 79 10.92 -4.69 13.54
C ILE A 79 10.77 -6.19 13.29
N ASP A 80 9.66 -6.78 13.74
CA ASP A 80 9.39 -8.20 13.59
C ASP A 80 8.51 -8.48 12.35
N LYS A 81 7.62 -7.57 11.98
CA LYS A 81 6.67 -7.73 10.87
C LYS A 81 6.57 -6.47 10.04
N ILE A 82 6.28 -6.61 8.75
CA ILE A 82 6.12 -5.48 7.82
C ILE A 82 4.79 -5.59 7.06
N ILE A 83 4.06 -4.48 6.98
CA ILE A 83 2.94 -4.26 6.07
C ILE A 83 3.36 -3.17 5.08
N HIS A 84 3.68 -3.59 3.86
CA HIS A 84 4.21 -2.70 2.83
C HIS A 84 3.10 -2.18 1.91
N LEU A 85 2.60 -0.97 2.23
CA LEU A 85 1.55 -0.27 1.49
C LEU A 85 2.07 0.92 0.67
N ALA A 86 3.27 1.43 0.99
CA ALA A 86 3.84 2.58 0.31
C ALA A 86 4.05 2.30 -1.18
N ALA A 87 3.43 3.11 -2.02
CA ALA A 87 3.56 3.04 -3.47
C ALA A 87 3.09 4.36 -4.12
N ARG A 88 3.56 4.62 -5.34
CA ARG A 88 2.87 5.53 -6.26
C ARG A 88 1.71 4.75 -6.90
N ALA A 89 0.49 5.21 -6.66
CA ALA A 89 -0.72 4.59 -7.17
C ALA A 89 -1.28 5.35 -8.39
N GLY A 90 -2.25 4.73 -9.08
CA GLY A 90 -2.94 5.34 -10.20
C GLY A 90 -2.38 4.94 -11.56
N VAL A 91 -3.25 4.35 -12.39
CA VAL A 91 -2.90 3.86 -13.74
C VAL A 91 -2.57 5.04 -14.67
N ARG A 92 -3.49 6.02 -14.78
CA ARG A 92 -3.31 7.16 -15.70
C ARG A 92 -2.08 8.01 -15.38
N PRO A 93 -1.82 8.41 -14.12
CA PRO A 93 -0.62 9.19 -13.79
C PRO A 93 0.69 8.45 -14.07
N SER A 94 0.69 7.11 -14.07
CA SER A 94 1.90 6.31 -14.31
C SER A 94 2.48 6.47 -15.72
N PHE A 95 1.64 6.79 -16.70
CA PHE A 95 2.10 7.08 -18.06
C PHE A 95 2.81 8.44 -18.18
N ARG A 96 2.47 9.40 -17.30
CA ARG A 96 3.06 10.74 -17.32
C ARG A 96 4.45 10.78 -16.68
N ASN A 97 4.68 9.95 -15.67
CA ASN A 97 5.95 9.92 -14.96
C ASN A 97 6.40 8.48 -14.61
N PRO A 98 6.73 7.65 -15.63
CA PRO A 98 7.06 6.25 -15.44
C PRO A 98 8.27 6.02 -14.52
N GLY A 99 9.29 6.88 -14.59
CA GLY A 99 10.49 6.80 -13.76
C GLY A 99 10.19 6.90 -12.26
N LEU A 100 9.27 7.79 -11.87
CA LEU A 100 8.86 7.94 -10.47
C LEU A 100 8.15 6.67 -9.95
N TYR A 101 7.36 6.01 -10.81
CA TYR A 101 6.71 4.75 -10.46
C TYR A 101 7.72 3.61 -10.31
N GLN A 102 8.67 3.50 -11.22
CA GLN A 102 9.74 2.52 -11.13
C GLN A 102 10.57 2.74 -9.86
N GLU A 103 10.98 3.98 -9.59
CA GLU A 103 11.78 4.30 -8.42
C GLU A 103 11.05 3.99 -7.12
N THR A 104 9.79 4.41 -7.00
CA THR A 104 9.03 4.21 -5.76
C THR A 104 8.59 2.75 -5.59
N ASN A 105 7.95 2.17 -6.62
CA ASN A 105 7.27 0.88 -6.47
C ASN A 105 8.22 -0.31 -6.60
N VAL A 106 9.30 -0.18 -7.40
CA VAL A 106 10.25 -1.28 -7.62
C VAL A 106 11.46 -1.10 -6.70
N LYS A 107 12.22 -0.01 -6.85
CA LYS A 107 13.41 0.25 -6.03
C LYS A 107 13.05 0.42 -4.54
N GLY A 108 11.98 1.16 -4.24
CA GLY A 108 11.52 1.33 -2.86
C GLY A 108 11.12 0.00 -2.22
N THR A 109 10.41 -0.88 -2.93
CA THR A 109 10.07 -2.22 -2.44
C THR A 109 11.34 -3.07 -2.25
N LEU A 110 12.29 -3.02 -3.20
CA LEU A 110 13.56 -3.71 -3.07
C LEU A 110 14.34 -3.27 -1.81
N ASN A 111 14.38 -1.98 -1.51
CA ASN A 111 15.01 -1.46 -0.30
C ASN A 111 14.39 -2.07 0.97
N ILE A 112 13.07 -2.15 1.04
CA ILE A 112 12.38 -2.72 2.20
C ILE A 112 12.62 -4.23 2.30
N LEU A 113 12.66 -4.96 1.18
CA LEU A 113 12.97 -6.40 1.14
C LEU A 113 14.40 -6.68 1.60
N GLU A 114 15.39 -5.88 1.15
CA GLU A 114 16.79 -6.00 1.60
C GLU A 114 16.90 -5.83 3.11
N LEU A 115 16.26 -4.80 3.66
CA LEU A 115 16.25 -4.55 5.10
C LEU A 115 15.47 -5.64 5.87
N ALA A 116 14.35 -6.11 5.32
CA ALA A 116 13.61 -7.22 5.93
C ALA A 116 14.47 -8.48 6.05
N LYS A 117 15.24 -8.80 5.02
CA LYS A 117 16.21 -9.90 5.02
C LYS A 117 17.35 -9.64 6.01
N GLU A 118 17.98 -8.46 5.96
CA GLU A 118 19.15 -8.10 6.80
C GLU A 118 18.79 -8.16 8.30
N PHE A 119 17.59 -7.71 8.67
CA PHE A 119 17.15 -7.62 10.08
C PHE A 119 16.29 -8.81 10.55
N GLY A 120 16.11 -9.83 9.72
CA GLY A 120 15.42 -11.06 10.10
C GLY A 120 13.93 -10.87 10.39
N VAL A 121 13.25 -10.08 9.56
CA VAL A 121 11.80 -9.87 9.65
C VAL A 121 11.06 -11.20 9.47
N GLN A 122 10.09 -11.47 10.34
CA GLN A 122 9.38 -12.75 10.38
C GLN A 122 8.27 -12.84 9.33
N ASN A 123 7.49 -11.76 9.13
CA ASN A 123 6.37 -11.71 8.18
C ASN A 123 6.41 -10.43 7.36
N PHE A 124 6.26 -10.55 6.05
CA PHE A 124 6.22 -9.47 5.09
C PHE A 124 4.92 -9.51 4.29
N ILE A 125 4.01 -8.56 4.52
CA ILE A 125 2.80 -8.41 3.74
C ILE A 125 3.04 -7.37 2.65
N PHE A 126 2.96 -7.78 1.39
CA PHE A 126 3.04 -6.89 0.24
C PHE A 126 1.66 -6.63 -0.35
N THR A 127 1.28 -5.36 -0.48
CA THR A 127 0.04 -5.00 -1.17
C THR A 127 0.30 -4.74 -2.65
N SER A 128 -0.14 -5.68 -3.47
CA SER A 128 -0.19 -5.56 -4.91
C SER A 128 -1.51 -4.92 -5.36
N SER A 129 -1.91 -5.16 -6.59
CA SER A 129 -3.10 -4.56 -7.20
C SER A 129 -3.74 -5.50 -8.21
N SER A 130 -5.07 -5.46 -8.30
CA SER A 130 -5.81 -6.11 -9.39
C SER A 130 -5.45 -5.60 -10.78
N SER A 131 -4.82 -4.42 -10.88
CA SER A 131 -4.33 -3.88 -12.16
C SER A 131 -3.33 -4.78 -12.86
N ILE A 132 -2.67 -5.70 -12.15
CA ILE A 132 -1.73 -6.67 -12.75
C ILE A 132 -2.41 -7.71 -13.63
N TYR A 133 -3.71 -7.92 -13.48
CA TYR A 133 -4.46 -8.84 -14.32
C TYR A 133 -4.63 -8.31 -15.76
N GLY A 134 -4.46 -6.98 -15.97
CA GLY A 134 -4.54 -6.37 -17.28
C GLY A 134 -5.89 -6.62 -17.97
N ASP A 135 -5.83 -7.25 -19.12
CA ASP A 135 -6.97 -7.67 -19.95
C ASP A 135 -7.26 -9.18 -19.87
N ALA A 136 -6.78 -9.85 -18.82
CA ALA A 136 -7.01 -11.27 -18.61
C ALA A 136 -8.52 -11.59 -18.55
N LYS A 137 -8.86 -12.85 -18.91
CA LYS A 137 -10.24 -13.34 -18.89
C LYS A 137 -10.79 -13.31 -17.45
N ILE A 138 -12.01 -12.79 -17.32
CA ILE A 138 -12.76 -12.81 -16.05
C ILE A 138 -13.55 -14.12 -15.89
N PRO A 139 -13.78 -14.60 -14.65
CA PRO A 139 -13.33 -14.01 -13.39
C PRO A 139 -11.82 -14.15 -13.18
N PHE A 140 -11.19 -13.17 -12.53
CA PHE A 140 -9.77 -13.27 -12.16
C PHE A 140 -9.58 -14.26 -11.01
N SER A 141 -8.45 -14.96 -11.01
CA SER A 141 -8.01 -15.82 -9.90
C SER A 141 -6.53 -15.60 -9.62
N GLU A 142 -6.06 -16.06 -8.47
CA GLU A 142 -4.65 -15.92 -8.07
C GLU A 142 -3.73 -16.68 -9.03
N ASP A 143 -4.22 -17.77 -9.67
CA ASP A 143 -3.49 -18.59 -10.65
C ASP A 143 -3.52 -18.01 -12.07
N THR A 144 -4.26 -16.92 -12.30
CA THR A 144 -4.31 -16.27 -13.60
C THR A 144 -2.91 -15.81 -14.00
N LEU A 145 -2.48 -16.19 -15.20
CA LEU A 145 -1.23 -15.72 -15.78
C LEU A 145 -1.28 -14.20 -15.98
N VAL A 146 -0.30 -13.50 -15.41
CA VAL A 146 -0.26 -12.03 -15.36
C VAL A 146 0.99 -11.48 -16.08
N ASP A 147 1.15 -11.81 -17.35
CA ASP A 147 2.32 -11.47 -18.17
C ASP A 147 2.11 -10.24 -19.05
N ASN A 148 0.84 -9.86 -19.30
CA ASN A 148 0.50 -8.74 -20.18
C ASN A 148 0.04 -7.53 -19.38
N GLN A 149 0.98 -6.65 -19.03
CA GLN A 149 0.70 -5.44 -18.23
C GLN A 149 0.29 -4.27 -19.15
N ILE A 150 -0.91 -3.74 -18.96
CA ILE A 150 -1.46 -2.65 -19.77
C ILE A 150 -1.17 -1.24 -19.22
N SER A 151 -0.36 -1.13 -18.16
CA SER A 151 0.06 0.17 -17.62
C SER A 151 1.40 0.06 -16.87
N VAL A 152 2.12 1.19 -16.81
CA VAL A 152 3.37 1.28 -16.04
C VAL A 152 3.13 0.97 -14.57
N TYR A 153 2.02 1.45 -13.98
CA TYR A 153 1.65 1.11 -12.61
C TYR A 153 1.53 -0.40 -12.40
N ALA A 154 0.76 -1.08 -13.27
CA ALA A 154 0.60 -2.53 -13.20
C ALA A 154 1.95 -3.25 -13.36
N ALA A 155 2.77 -2.84 -14.33
CA ALA A 155 4.10 -3.39 -14.55
C ALA A 155 4.99 -3.26 -13.31
N THR A 156 5.02 -2.07 -12.65
CA THR A 156 5.81 -1.88 -11.43
C THR A 156 5.30 -2.70 -10.24
N LYS A 157 3.98 -2.88 -10.11
CA LYS A 157 3.41 -3.75 -9.06
C LYS A 157 3.75 -5.22 -9.33
N ARG A 158 3.68 -5.67 -10.60
CA ARG A 158 4.07 -7.03 -10.97
C ARG A 158 5.57 -7.28 -10.77
N CYS A 159 6.44 -6.34 -11.13
CA CYS A 159 7.86 -6.41 -10.81
C CYS A 159 8.11 -6.59 -9.30
N ALA A 160 7.39 -5.85 -8.47
CA ALA A 160 7.50 -5.97 -7.02
C ALA A 160 6.99 -7.33 -6.50
N GLU A 161 5.92 -7.93 -7.08
CA GLU A 161 5.51 -9.30 -6.77
C GLU A 161 6.62 -10.32 -7.07
N ILE A 162 7.27 -10.18 -8.23
CA ILE A 162 8.38 -11.06 -8.64
C ILE A 162 9.54 -10.94 -7.65
N LEU A 163 9.91 -9.72 -7.24
CA LEU A 163 10.93 -9.50 -6.21
C LEU A 163 10.53 -10.18 -4.89
N CYS A 164 9.30 -9.98 -4.42
CA CYS A 164 8.78 -10.62 -3.21
C CYS A 164 8.91 -12.14 -3.28
N SER A 165 8.48 -12.76 -4.38
CA SER A 165 8.59 -14.20 -4.59
C SER A 165 10.06 -14.67 -4.64
N THR A 166 10.94 -13.88 -5.25
CA THR A 166 12.38 -14.17 -5.29
C THR A 166 12.99 -14.15 -3.89
N TYR A 167 12.63 -13.17 -3.04
CA TYR A 167 13.12 -13.10 -1.67
C TYR A 167 12.60 -14.24 -0.80
N HIS A 168 11.36 -14.69 -1.03
CA HIS A 168 10.84 -15.89 -0.39
C HIS A 168 11.67 -17.13 -0.80
N ASN A 169 11.83 -17.37 -2.09
CA ASN A 169 12.48 -18.56 -2.61
C ASN A 169 13.98 -18.62 -2.30
N SER A 170 14.67 -17.49 -2.37
CA SER A 170 16.13 -17.43 -2.24
C SER A 170 16.62 -17.24 -0.82
N TYR A 171 15.84 -16.57 0.03
CA TYR A 171 16.25 -16.18 1.39
C TYR A 171 15.30 -16.67 2.48
N GLY A 172 14.20 -17.36 2.13
CA GLY A 172 13.23 -17.86 3.10
C GLY A 172 12.39 -16.79 3.80
N LEU A 173 12.34 -15.55 3.25
CA LEU A 173 11.49 -14.51 3.81
C LEU A 173 10.01 -14.94 3.71
N ASN A 174 9.28 -14.93 4.83
CA ASN A 174 7.85 -15.25 4.79
C ASN A 174 7.07 -14.07 4.19
N VAL A 175 6.62 -14.21 2.95
CA VAL A 175 5.95 -13.16 2.19
C VAL A 175 4.53 -13.57 1.84
N THR A 176 3.56 -12.70 2.14
CA THR A 176 2.19 -12.80 1.63
C THR A 176 1.90 -11.64 0.70
N ILE A 177 1.44 -11.94 -0.52
CA ILE A 177 1.09 -10.93 -1.54
C ILE A 177 -0.43 -10.80 -1.61
N LEU A 178 -0.94 -9.57 -1.41
CA LEU A 178 -2.38 -9.27 -1.47
C LEU A 178 -2.68 -8.43 -2.72
N ARG A 179 -3.47 -8.95 -3.64
CA ARG A 179 -3.91 -8.26 -4.87
C ARG A 179 -5.22 -7.52 -4.60
N LEU A 180 -5.10 -6.28 -4.10
CA LEU A 180 -6.27 -5.49 -3.75
C LEU A 180 -7.01 -5.00 -4.99
N PHE A 181 -8.34 -5.11 -4.97
CA PHE A 181 -9.25 -4.49 -5.92
C PHE A 181 -9.55 -3.04 -5.51
N THR A 182 -10.65 -2.45 -6.00
CA THR A 182 -10.95 -1.05 -5.71
C THR A 182 -11.46 -0.90 -4.27
N VAL A 183 -10.62 -0.35 -3.41
CA VAL A 183 -10.99 -0.09 -2.00
C VAL A 183 -11.76 1.22 -1.91
N TYR A 184 -12.83 1.24 -1.10
CA TYR A 184 -13.61 2.43 -0.81
C TYR A 184 -13.94 2.56 0.68
N GLY A 185 -14.30 3.76 1.11
CA GLY A 185 -14.68 4.05 2.50
C GLY A 185 -14.12 5.36 3.02
N PRO A 186 -14.25 5.63 4.33
CA PRO A 186 -13.69 6.83 4.98
C PRO A 186 -12.20 7.01 4.68
N ARG A 187 -11.73 8.24 4.59
CA ARG A 187 -10.34 8.61 4.21
C ARG A 187 -9.96 8.18 2.80
N GLY A 188 -10.93 7.80 1.95
CA GLY A 188 -10.70 7.42 0.57
C GLY A 188 -9.90 8.47 -0.19
N ARG A 189 -9.10 8.02 -1.17
CA ARG A 189 -8.27 8.93 -1.97
C ARG A 189 -9.13 9.81 -2.87
N PRO A 190 -8.85 11.14 -2.95
CA PRO A 190 -9.66 12.07 -3.73
C PRO A 190 -9.61 11.86 -5.25
N ASP A 191 -8.61 11.11 -5.76
CA ASP A 191 -8.49 10.76 -7.17
C ASP A 191 -9.38 9.56 -7.59
N MET A 192 -9.98 8.84 -6.63
CA MET A 192 -10.80 7.66 -6.88
C MET A 192 -12.27 8.03 -7.16
N ALA A 193 -12.91 7.26 -8.04
CA ALA A 193 -14.31 7.51 -8.44
C ALA A 193 -15.30 7.58 -7.24
N PRO A 194 -15.27 6.69 -6.24
CA PRO A 194 -16.20 6.78 -5.11
C PRO A 194 -16.09 8.12 -4.36
N TYR A 195 -14.86 8.60 -4.11
CA TYR A 195 -14.65 9.90 -3.47
C TYR A 195 -15.14 11.04 -4.35
N LYS A 196 -14.64 11.12 -5.60
CA LYS A 196 -14.99 12.19 -6.54
C LYS A 196 -16.49 12.31 -6.77
N PHE A 197 -17.17 11.19 -6.96
CA PHE A 197 -18.60 11.21 -7.22
C PHE A 197 -19.37 11.63 -5.97
N THR A 198 -19.00 11.14 -4.80
CA THR A 198 -19.63 11.54 -3.54
C THR A 198 -19.47 13.04 -3.29
N GLU A 199 -18.25 13.57 -3.47
CA GLU A 199 -17.96 15.00 -3.30
C GLU A 199 -18.76 15.87 -4.27
N LYS A 200 -18.76 15.52 -5.56
CA LYS A 200 -19.51 16.25 -6.58
C LYS A 200 -21.03 16.20 -6.35
N ILE A 201 -21.58 15.03 -6.02
CA ILE A 201 -23.00 14.89 -5.67
C ILE A 201 -23.35 15.76 -4.47
N PHE A 202 -22.54 15.74 -3.42
CA PHE A 202 -22.76 16.52 -2.22
C PHE A 202 -22.75 18.03 -2.50
N ASN A 203 -21.91 18.49 -3.43
CA ASN A 203 -21.79 19.90 -3.83
C ASN A 203 -22.78 20.29 -4.95
N ASN A 204 -23.67 19.40 -5.39
CA ASN A 204 -24.54 19.60 -6.56
C ASN A 204 -23.76 19.94 -7.86
N GLU A 205 -22.60 19.34 -8.04
CA GLU A 205 -21.77 19.47 -9.25
C GLU A 205 -22.02 18.32 -10.22
N GLU A 206 -21.78 18.55 -11.53
CA GLU A 206 -21.87 17.51 -12.55
C GLU A 206 -20.81 16.45 -12.40
N ILE A 207 -21.22 15.17 -12.53
CA ILE A 207 -20.29 14.02 -12.54
C ILE A 207 -19.77 13.83 -13.96
N GLU A 208 -18.45 13.81 -14.10
CA GLU A 208 -17.78 13.44 -15.34
C GLU A 208 -17.68 11.92 -15.44
N MET A 209 -18.46 11.33 -16.33
CA MET A 209 -18.40 9.90 -16.63
C MET A 209 -17.37 9.61 -17.72
N TYR A 210 -16.45 8.69 -17.46
CA TYR A 210 -15.49 8.23 -18.46
C TYR A 210 -16.01 6.98 -19.17
N GLY A 211 -16.07 7.03 -20.51
CA GLY A 211 -16.61 5.96 -21.35
C GLY A 211 -18.13 6.02 -21.46
N ASP A 212 -18.75 4.89 -21.72
CA ASP A 212 -20.20 4.73 -21.96
C ASP A 212 -21.02 4.30 -20.75
N GLY A 213 -20.41 4.20 -19.57
CA GLY A 213 -21.07 3.77 -18.33
C GLY A 213 -21.20 2.26 -18.16
N THR A 214 -20.73 1.46 -19.11
CA THR A 214 -20.81 -0.02 -19.02
C THR A 214 -19.71 -0.66 -18.17
N SER A 215 -18.67 0.12 -17.80
CA SER A 215 -17.53 -0.35 -17.00
C SER A 215 -17.99 -0.84 -15.62
N LYS A 216 -17.56 -2.05 -15.28
CA LYS A 216 -17.80 -2.66 -13.95
C LYS A 216 -16.51 -2.74 -13.16
N ARG A 217 -16.62 -2.67 -11.83
CA ARG A 217 -15.50 -2.82 -10.89
C ARG A 217 -15.97 -3.56 -9.67
N ASP A 218 -15.09 -4.38 -9.11
CA ASP A 218 -15.27 -4.90 -7.76
C ASP A 218 -14.81 -3.85 -6.76
N TYR A 219 -15.71 -3.54 -5.82
CA TYR A 219 -15.44 -2.62 -4.72
C TYR A 219 -15.37 -3.37 -3.42
N THR A 220 -14.31 -3.14 -2.63
CA THR A 220 -14.15 -3.74 -1.31
C THR A 220 -14.13 -2.65 -0.26
N TYR A 221 -14.94 -2.77 0.77
CA TYR A 221 -14.98 -1.81 1.86
C TYR A 221 -13.70 -1.84 2.68
N ILE A 222 -13.28 -0.68 3.17
CA ILE A 222 -11.98 -0.51 3.85
C ILE A 222 -11.81 -1.43 5.05
N GLU A 223 -12.85 -1.66 5.86
CA GLU A 223 -12.75 -2.53 7.04
C GLU A 223 -12.51 -4.00 6.66
N ASP A 224 -13.06 -4.46 5.54
CA ASP A 224 -12.82 -5.81 5.03
C ASP A 224 -11.38 -5.97 4.56
N ILE A 225 -10.84 -4.94 3.88
CA ILE A 225 -9.43 -4.90 3.46
C ILE A 225 -8.50 -4.93 4.68
N VAL A 226 -8.78 -4.11 5.70
CA VAL A 226 -7.99 -4.08 6.94
C VAL A 226 -8.04 -5.44 7.63
N SER A 227 -9.22 -6.04 7.73
CA SER A 227 -9.41 -7.37 8.33
C SER A 227 -8.60 -8.43 7.58
N GLY A 228 -8.62 -8.41 6.25
CA GLY A 228 -7.83 -9.31 5.41
C GLY A 228 -6.31 -9.11 5.58
N ILE A 229 -5.83 -7.86 5.66
CA ILE A 229 -4.41 -7.55 5.89
C ILE A 229 -3.96 -8.07 7.27
N ILE A 230 -4.76 -7.83 8.33
CA ILE A 230 -4.43 -8.30 9.68
C ILE A 230 -4.44 -9.83 9.74
N ALA A 231 -5.45 -10.49 9.15
CA ALA A 231 -5.49 -11.96 9.11
C ALA A 231 -4.30 -12.57 8.35
N ALA A 232 -3.81 -11.90 7.29
CA ALA A 232 -2.61 -12.31 6.57
C ALA A 232 -1.33 -12.12 7.42
N LEU A 233 -1.27 -11.11 8.28
CA LEU A 233 -0.12 -10.83 9.15
C LEU A 233 0.03 -11.85 10.28
N GLU A 234 -1.04 -12.54 10.66
CA GLU A 234 -1.07 -13.52 11.76
C GLU A 234 -0.70 -14.95 11.30
N LYS A 235 -0.66 -15.19 9.99
CA LYS A 235 -0.26 -16.48 9.40
C LYS A 235 1.27 -16.57 9.25
#